data_35ca69b76890cce0f0047789d25f177a
#
_entry.id   35ca69b76890cce0f0047789d25f177a
#
_cell.length_a   1.000
_cell.length_b   1.000
_cell.length_c   1.000
_cell.angle_alpha   90.00
_cell.angle_beta   90.00
_cell.angle_gamma   90.00
#
_symmetry.space_group_name_H-M   'P 1'
#
loop_
_entity.id
_entity.type
_entity.pdbx_description
1 polymer ?
#
loop_
_entity_poly.entity_id
_entity_poly.type
_entity_poly.pdbx_seq_one_letter_code
_entity_poly.pdbx_strand_id
1 'polypeptide(L)'
;MRFTLVCDKREFPVELHALGTFNVDNALEAAAAAAACGHPIEKVVRALEALTPPPGRMQIFESDGMPLGVVDFGHTPDALEKAIECLIPNARARGGRLWTVFGCGGDRDAGKRPIMGEIAARLSDQVIVTSDNPRTENPQAIVDAIMQGVQAVPGADQRTMAVVDRREAIHRAVFAADAKDIILVAGKGHECEQILNDGPHHFVDGEVLREAFNECRAVRSRK
;
A
#
# COMPACT_ATOMS: atom_id res chain seq x y z
N MET A 1 14.18 -1.63 -8.25
CA MET A 1 14.40 -0.60 -9.31
C MET A 1 15.88 -0.51 -9.63
N ARG A 2 16.25 -0.10 -10.87
CA ARG A 2 17.66 0.09 -11.27
C ARG A 2 17.88 1.54 -11.69
N PHE A 3 18.96 2.14 -11.20
CA PHE A 3 19.39 3.48 -11.56
C PHE A 3 20.91 3.61 -11.47
N THR A 4 21.47 4.70 -11.98
CA THR A 4 22.90 5.00 -11.88
C THR A 4 23.10 6.15 -10.90
N LEU A 5 23.81 5.89 -9.80
CA LEU A 5 24.27 6.92 -8.89
C LEU A 5 25.56 7.53 -9.43
N VAL A 6 25.62 8.85 -9.55
CA VAL A 6 26.82 9.58 -9.99
C VAL A 6 27.41 10.33 -8.80
N CYS A 7 28.69 10.06 -8.48
CA CYS A 7 29.42 10.73 -7.43
C CYS A 7 30.84 11.03 -7.93
N ASP A 8 31.28 12.29 -7.85
CA ASP A 8 32.61 12.74 -8.30
C ASP A 8 32.97 12.29 -9.72
N LYS A 9 32.01 12.39 -10.66
CA LYS A 9 32.11 11.96 -12.06
C LYS A 9 32.28 10.45 -12.26
N ARG A 10 32.13 9.65 -11.22
CA ARG A 10 32.12 8.19 -11.26
C ARG A 10 30.68 7.70 -11.23
N GLU A 11 30.40 6.66 -12.01
CA GLU A 11 29.08 6.07 -12.15
C GLU A 11 29.02 4.73 -11.38
N PHE A 12 27.94 4.55 -10.63
CA PHE A 12 27.69 3.35 -9.85
C PHE A 12 26.29 2.84 -10.19
N PRO A 13 26.17 1.69 -10.88
CA PRO A 13 24.87 1.05 -11.05
C PRO A 13 24.35 0.57 -9.69
N VAL A 14 23.09 0.86 -9.39
CA VAL A 14 22.43 0.47 -8.12
C VAL A 14 21.14 -0.29 -8.44
N GLU A 15 20.96 -1.44 -7.80
CA GLU A 15 19.71 -2.17 -7.81
C GLU A 15 19.02 -2.04 -6.43
N LEU A 16 18.00 -1.18 -6.36
CA LEU A 16 17.25 -0.92 -5.14
C LEU A 16 16.02 -1.85 -5.06
N HIS A 17 15.91 -2.62 -3.99
CA HIS A 17 14.78 -3.53 -3.72
C HIS A 17 13.59 -2.77 -3.06
N ALA A 18 13.11 -1.72 -3.73
CA ALA A 18 11.98 -0.91 -3.30
C ALA A 18 11.11 -0.50 -4.49
N LEU A 19 9.84 -0.16 -4.22
CA LEU A 19 8.89 0.36 -5.19
C LEU A 19 8.80 1.89 -5.08
N GLY A 20 8.60 2.56 -6.23
CA GLY A 20 8.36 4.00 -6.31
C GLY A 20 9.64 4.84 -6.46
N THR A 21 9.58 5.80 -7.38
CA THR A 21 10.70 6.71 -7.68
C THR A 21 11.12 7.54 -6.48
N PHE A 22 10.18 7.88 -5.59
CA PHE A 22 10.48 8.56 -4.32
C PHE A 22 11.46 7.77 -3.42
N ASN A 23 11.52 6.43 -3.55
CA ASN A 23 12.52 5.64 -2.83
C ASN A 23 13.92 5.75 -3.44
N VAL A 24 14.02 6.13 -4.72
CA VAL A 24 15.32 6.51 -5.31
C VAL A 24 15.80 7.82 -4.67
N ASP A 25 14.92 8.81 -4.54
CA ASP A 25 15.24 10.09 -3.90
C ASP A 25 15.67 9.87 -2.45
N ASN A 26 14.91 9.09 -1.67
CA ASN A 26 15.27 8.71 -0.30
C ASN A 26 16.63 8.00 -0.22
N ALA A 27 16.91 7.09 -1.16
CA ALA A 27 18.19 6.38 -1.22
C ALA A 27 19.35 7.32 -1.56
N LEU A 28 19.13 8.28 -2.47
CA LEU A 28 20.14 9.30 -2.82
C LEU A 28 20.43 10.25 -1.66
N GLU A 29 19.40 10.68 -0.91
CA GLU A 29 19.56 11.50 0.29
C GLU A 29 20.34 10.74 1.36
N ALA A 30 20.01 9.47 1.63
CA ALA A 30 20.73 8.62 2.56
C ALA A 30 22.19 8.41 2.13
N ALA A 31 22.43 8.19 0.83
CA ALA A 31 23.78 8.05 0.27
C ALA A 31 24.60 9.33 0.42
N ALA A 32 24.01 10.49 0.15
CA ALA A 32 24.66 11.77 0.31
C ALA A 32 25.03 12.04 1.78
N ALA A 33 24.12 11.76 2.72
CA ALA A 33 24.36 11.89 4.15
C ALA A 33 25.51 10.95 4.61
N ALA A 34 25.50 9.69 4.19
CA ALA A 34 26.56 8.73 4.54
C ALA A 34 27.91 9.16 3.97
N ALA A 35 27.97 9.62 2.71
CA ALA A 35 29.20 10.14 2.11
C ALA A 35 29.71 11.39 2.84
N ALA A 36 28.84 12.31 3.24
CA ALA A 36 29.19 13.48 4.03
C ALA A 36 29.75 13.12 5.41
N CYS A 37 29.32 11.98 5.99
CA CYS A 37 29.87 11.41 7.22
C CYS A 37 31.22 10.67 7.00
N GLY A 38 31.79 10.70 5.79
CA GLY A 38 33.09 10.11 5.46
C GLY A 38 33.08 8.63 5.09
N HIS A 39 31.91 8.05 4.82
CA HIS A 39 31.85 6.67 4.34
C HIS A 39 32.24 6.58 2.85
N PRO A 40 33.13 5.63 2.46
CA PRO A 40 33.49 5.41 1.05
C PRO A 40 32.25 5.10 0.21
N ILE A 41 32.12 5.75 -0.96
CA ILE A 41 30.94 5.64 -1.80
C ILE A 41 30.66 4.20 -2.24
N GLU A 42 31.68 3.39 -2.45
CA GLU A 42 31.53 1.97 -2.79
C GLU A 42 30.87 1.14 -1.68
N LYS A 43 31.09 1.52 -0.42
CA LYS A 43 30.40 0.90 0.72
C LYS A 43 28.96 1.36 0.82
N VAL A 44 28.72 2.64 0.52
CA VAL A 44 27.38 3.23 0.50
C VAL A 44 26.52 2.55 -0.56
N VAL A 45 27.04 2.40 -1.79
CA VAL A 45 26.34 1.72 -2.90
C VAL A 45 25.95 0.29 -2.51
N ARG A 46 26.88 -0.51 -1.97
CA ARG A 46 26.57 -1.87 -1.49
C ARG A 46 25.51 -1.89 -0.38
N ALA A 47 25.51 -0.88 0.49
CA ALA A 47 24.50 -0.75 1.53
C ALA A 47 23.12 -0.42 0.96
N LEU A 48 23.04 0.41 -0.09
CA LEU A 48 21.79 0.70 -0.79
C LEU A 48 21.15 -0.54 -1.41
N GLU A 49 21.97 -1.42 -2.02
CA GLU A 49 21.48 -2.67 -2.62
C GLU A 49 20.97 -3.67 -1.56
N ALA A 50 21.47 -3.58 -0.33
CA ALA A 50 21.02 -4.41 0.79
C ALA A 50 19.82 -3.80 1.56
N LEU A 51 19.38 -2.59 1.19
CA LEU A 51 18.27 -1.94 1.87
C LEU A 51 16.95 -2.68 1.63
N THR A 52 16.24 -2.90 2.73
CA THR A 52 14.84 -3.29 2.70
C THR A 52 13.99 -2.10 3.14
N PRO A 53 12.85 -1.82 2.48
CA PRO A 53 11.94 -0.76 2.92
C PRO A 53 11.55 -0.96 4.38
N PRO A 54 11.39 0.13 5.16
CA PRO A 54 10.84 0.03 6.51
C PRO A 54 9.48 -0.67 6.51
N PRO A 55 9.11 -1.40 7.57
CA PRO A 55 7.79 -2.01 7.67
C PRO A 55 6.67 -1.00 7.37
N GLY A 56 5.67 -1.42 6.60
CA GLY A 56 4.52 -0.60 6.27
C GLY A 56 4.79 0.61 5.36
N ARG A 57 5.94 0.67 4.68
CA ARG A 57 6.28 1.68 3.67
C ARG A 57 6.53 0.99 2.33
N MET A 58 5.50 0.91 1.48
CA MET A 58 5.52 0.14 0.23
C MET A 58 6.09 -1.27 0.44
N GLN A 59 5.75 -1.87 1.59
CA GLN A 59 6.25 -3.19 1.99
C GLN A 59 5.62 -4.28 1.13
N ILE A 60 6.45 -5.07 0.50
CA ILE A 60 6.04 -6.12 -0.45
C ILE A 60 5.75 -7.42 0.28
N PHE A 61 4.69 -8.10 -0.13
CA PHE A 61 4.29 -9.44 0.29
C PHE A 61 4.09 -10.31 -0.95
N GLU A 62 4.95 -11.29 -1.11
CA GLU A 62 4.90 -12.25 -2.22
C GLU A 62 4.53 -13.64 -1.72
N SER A 63 3.77 -14.36 -2.54
CA SER A 63 3.42 -15.74 -2.34
C SER A 63 3.10 -16.40 -3.68
N ASP A 64 3.62 -17.59 -3.93
CA ASP A 64 3.49 -18.30 -5.20
C ASP A 64 2.03 -18.47 -5.62
N GLY A 65 1.72 -18.05 -6.86
CA GLY A 65 0.38 -18.13 -7.41
C GLY A 65 -0.63 -17.12 -6.84
N MET A 66 -0.16 -16.18 -6.01
CA MET A 66 -1.00 -15.12 -5.41
C MET A 66 -0.71 -13.76 -6.05
N PRO A 67 -1.63 -12.78 -5.90
CA PRO A 67 -1.34 -11.40 -6.26
C PRO A 67 -0.17 -10.85 -5.44
N LEU A 68 0.47 -9.80 -5.97
CA LEU A 68 1.46 -9.06 -5.20
C LEU A 68 0.76 -8.19 -4.15
N GLY A 69 1.02 -8.43 -2.87
CA GLY A 69 0.54 -7.57 -1.79
C GLY A 69 1.51 -6.44 -1.51
N VAL A 70 0.99 -5.24 -1.28
CA VAL A 70 1.77 -4.06 -0.86
C VAL A 70 1.06 -3.41 0.31
N VAL A 71 1.79 -3.20 1.41
CA VAL A 71 1.28 -2.48 2.60
C VAL A 71 1.95 -1.12 2.68
N ASP A 72 1.14 -0.06 2.81
CA ASP A 72 1.64 1.32 2.89
C ASP A 72 0.94 2.14 3.98
N PHE A 73 1.65 3.11 4.55
CA PHE A 73 1.14 4.02 5.59
C PHE A 73 0.34 5.20 5.02
N GLY A 74 0.21 5.33 3.71
CA GLY A 74 -0.50 6.43 3.05
C GLY A 74 -1.92 6.61 3.56
N HIS A 75 -2.14 7.59 4.43
CA HIS A 75 -3.41 7.90 5.10
C HIS A 75 -3.90 9.33 4.85
N THR A 76 -3.29 10.02 3.91
CA THR A 76 -3.69 11.35 3.40
C THR A 76 -4.02 11.24 1.91
N PRO A 77 -4.80 12.19 1.35
CA PRO A 77 -5.11 12.21 -0.09
C PRO A 77 -3.87 12.11 -0.97
N ASP A 78 -2.88 12.99 -0.76
CA ASP A 78 -1.63 13.02 -1.54
C ASP A 78 -0.81 11.71 -1.41
N ALA A 79 -0.70 11.18 -0.19
CA ALA A 79 0.04 9.94 0.03
C ALA A 79 -0.65 8.73 -0.61
N LEU A 80 -1.98 8.64 -0.55
CA LEU A 80 -2.74 7.58 -1.22
C LEU A 80 -2.61 7.68 -2.74
N GLU A 81 -2.72 8.89 -3.30
CA GLU A 81 -2.56 9.14 -4.73
C GLU A 81 -1.18 8.68 -5.21
N LYS A 82 -0.12 9.12 -4.56
CA LYS A 82 1.26 8.72 -4.89
C LYS A 82 1.51 7.22 -4.76
N ALA A 83 0.95 6.57 -3.73
CA ALA A 83 1.07 5.12 -3.57
C ALA A 83 0.39 4.37 -4.72
N ILE A 84 -0.82 4.79 -5.11
CA ILE A 84 -1.55 4.20 -6.24
C ILE A 84 -0.80 4.44 -7.55
N GLU A 85 -0.41 5.68 -7.85
CA GLU A 85 0.33 6.05 -9.07
C GLU A 85 1.63 5.26 -9.21
N CYS A 86 2.35 5.05 -8.10
CA CYS A 86 3.55 4.24 -8.07
C CYS A 86 3.32 2.79 -8.50
N LEU A 87 2.15 2.21 -8.19
CA LEU A 87 1.86 0.80 -8.44
C LEU A 87 1.20 0.54 -9.81
N ILE A 88 0.57 1.54 -10.42
CA ILE A 88 -0.07 1.41 -11.75
C ILE A 88 0.89 0.83 -12.80
N PRO A 89 2.11 1.38 -13.03
CA PRO A 89 3.03 0.83 -14.02
C PRO A 89 3.42 -0.62 -13.71
N ASN A 90 3.57 -0.96 -12.43
CA ASN A 90 3.91 -2.31 -11.99
C ASN A 90 2.77 -3.30 -12.27
N ALA A 91 1.52 -2.93 -11.99
CA ALA A 91 0.35 -3.74 -12.30
C ALA A 91 0.21 -3.98 -13.80
N ARG A 92 0.39 -2.93 -14.61
CA ARG A 92 0.35 -3.04 -16.09
C ARG A 92 1.48 -3.91 -16.64
N ALA A 93 2.70 -3.79 -16.13
CA ALA A 93 3.84 -4.62 -16.54
C ALA A 93 3.63 -6.11 -16.22
N ARG A 94 2.90 -6.42 -15.15
CA ARG A 94 2.47 -7.78 -14.80
C ARG A 94 1.30 -8.29 -15.66
N GLY A 95 0.64 -7.42 -16.44
CA GLY A 95 -0.61 -7.71 -17.16
C GLY A 95 -1.79 -7.93 -16.22
N GLY A 96 -1.76 -7.31 -15.04
CA GLY A 96 -2.77 -7.39 -13.99
C GLY A 96 -3.47 -6.05 -13.73
N ARG A 97 -4.35 -6.06 -12.72
CA ARG A 97 -5.12 -4.93 -12.21
C ARG A 97 -4.55 -4.45 -10.88
N LEU A 98 -4.81 -3.18 -10.55
CA LEU A 98 -4.52 -2.62 -9.25
C LEU A 98 -5.79 -2.59 -8.38
N TRP A 99 -5.72 -3.27 -7.25
CA TRP A 99 -6.71 -3.24 -6.18
C TRP A 99 -6.23 -2.30 -5.09
N THR A 100 -7.10 -1.42 -4.59
CA THR A 100 -6.80 -0.55 -3.44
C THR A 100 -7.78 -0.83 -2.30
N VAL A 101 -7.25 -1.27 -1.16
CA VAL A 101 -7.97 -1.49 0.10
C VAL A 101 -7.54 -0.40 1.07
N PHE A 102 -8.46 0.47 1.49
CA PHE A 102 -8.13 1.57 2.39
C PHE A 102 -9.31 2.03 3.23
N GLY A 103 -9.03 2.78 4.28
CA GLY A 103 -10.01 3.43 5.12
C GLY A 103 -9.49 4.76 5.66
N CYS A 104 -10.31 5.43 6.46
CA CYS A 104 -9.94 6.65 7.16
C CYS A 104 -10.14 6.49 8.67
N GLY A 105 -9.28 7.19 9.45
CA GLY A 105 -9.42 7.22 10.89
C GLY A 105 -10.62 8.06 11.35
N GLY A 106 -11.27 7.60 12.42
CA GLY A 106 -12.23 8.38 13.19
C GLY A 106 -11.54 9.38 14.12
N ASP A 107 -12.28 10.37 14.62
CA ASP A 107 -11.78 11.48 15.46
C ASP A 107 -10.58 12.21 14.81
N ARG A 108 -10.64 12.35 13.50
CA ARG A 108 -9.64 12.99 12.64
C ARG A 108 -10.35 13.83 11.58
N ASP A 109 -9.58 14.46 10.69
CA ASP A 109 -10.08 15.23 9.57
C ASP A 109 -11.07 14.41 8.71
N ALA A 110 -12.36 14.74 8.81
CA ALA A 110 -13.42 14.11 8.04
C ALA A 110 -13.45 14.61 6.58
N GLY A 111 -12.94 15.83 6.32
CA GLY A 111 -12.96 16.44 4.99
C GLY A 111 -12.15 15.67 3.96
N LYS A 112 -11.12 14.93 4.39
CA LYS A 112 -10.32 14.09 3.49
C LYS A 112 -11.02 12.83 2.99
N ARG A 113 -12.09 12.35 3.67
CA ARG A 113 -12.76 11.06 3.38
C ARG A 113 -13.28 10.98 1.94
N PRO A 114 -14.13 11.91 1.48
CA PRO A 114 -14.60 11.87 0.09
C PRO A 114 -13.47 12.09 -0.91
N ILE A 115 -12.47 12.93 -0.60
CA ILE A 115 -11.33 13.17 -1.49
C ILE A 115 -10.53 11.88 -1.71
N MET A 116 -10.26 11.12 -0.65
CA MET A 116 -9.56 9.83 -0.76
C MET A 116 -10.41 8.80 -1.51
N GLY A 117 -11.74 8.80 -1.33
CA GLY A 117 -12.67 7.98 -2.09
C GLY A 117 -12.61 8.24 -3.59
N GLU A 118 -12.65 9.51 -3.99
CA GLU A 118 -12.53 9.94 -5.38
C GLU A 118 -11.19 9.55 -5.99
N ILE A 119 -10.08 9.80 -5.30
CA ILE A 119 -8.72 9.43 -5.75
C ILE A 119 -8.63 7.93 -6.01
N ALA A 120 -9.00 7.11 -5.04
CA ALA A 120 -8.95 5.66 -5.18
C ALA A 120 -9.83 5.17 -6.33
N ALA A 121 -11.05 5.70 -6.43
CA ALA A 121 -11.98 5.37 -7.50
C ALA A 121 -11.50 5.79 -8.88
N ARG A 122 -10.80 6.90 -9.00
CA ARG A 122 -10.28 7.41 -10.27
C ARG A 122 -9.07 6.62 -10.78
N LEU A 123 -8.20 6.19 -9.88
CA LEU A 123 -6.88 5.65 -10.23
C LEU A 123 -6.78 4.13 -10.17
N SER A 124 -7.60 3.45 -9.35
CA SER A 124 -7.52 2.00 -9.19
C SER A 124 -8.50 1.26 -10.10
N ASP A 125 -8.16 0.02 -10.48
CA ASP A 125 -9.07 -0.84 -11.25
C ASP A 125 -10.17 -1.42 -10.35
N GLN A 126 -9.87 -1.69 -9.09
CA GLN A 126 -10.80 -2.17 -8.07
C GLN A 126 -10.55 -1.45 -6.75
N VAL A 127 -11.58 -1.17 -6.00
CA VAL A 127 -11.49 -0.49 -4.70
C VAL A 127 -12.27 -1.25 -3.64
N ILE A 128 -11.71 -1.39 -2.46
CA ILE A 128 -12.44 -1.83 -1.26
C ILE A 128 -12.28 -0.77 -0.18
N VAL A 129 -13.37 -0.10 0.14
CA VAL A 129 -13.42 0.88 1.23
C VAL A 129 -13.72 0.14 2.53
N THR A 130 -12.90 0.37 3.57
CA THR A 130 -12.99 -0.35 4.84
C THR A 130 -12.69 0.55 6.03
N SER A 131 -12.69 -0.01 7.24
CA SER A 131 -12.25 0.70 8.44
C SER A 131 -10.72 0.80 8.50
N ASP A 132 -10.25 1.91 9.05
CA ASP A 132 -8.89 2.08 9.58
C ASP A 132 -8.95 1.96 11.11
N ASN A 133 -8.81 3.05 11.85
CA ASN A 133 -9.01 3.17 13.28
C ASN A 133 -10.29 4.01 13.53
N PRO A 134 -11.48 3.43 13.64
CA PRO A 134 -12.72 4.20 13.81
C PRO A 134 -12.79 4.97 15.14
N ARG A 135 -12.09 4.53 16.17
CA ARG A 135 -12.07 5.13 17.51
C ARG A 135 -13.48 5.24 18.08
N THR A 136 -13.94 6.47 18.39
CA THR A 136 -15.28 6.71 18.96
C THR A 136 -16.36 6.89 17.88
N GLU A 137 -15.98 7.08 16.61
CA GLU A 137 -16.94 7.24 15.51
C GLU A 137 -17.53 5.89 15.06
N ASN A 138 -18.75 5.94 14.54
CA ASN A 138 -19.34 4.78 13.89
C ASN A 138 -18.55 4.42 12.61
N PRO A 139 -17.99 3.21 12.52
CA PRO A 139 -17.15 2.82 11.38
C PRO A 139 -17.92 2.82 10.04
N GLN A 140 -19.23 2.49 10.06
CA GLN A 140 -20.05 2.56 8.84
C GLN A 140 -20.19 4.00 8.36
N ALA A 141 -20.37 4.98 9.24
CA ALA A 141 -20.48 6.38 8.87
C ALA A 141 -19.18 6.92 8.21
N ILE A 142 -18.02 6.42 8.65
CA ILE A 142 -16.73 6.76 8.02
C ILE A 142 -16.66 6.18 6.61
N VAL A 143 -17.03 4.92 6.44
CA VAL A 143 -17.09 4.23 5.14
C VAL A 143 -18.05 4.95 4.21
N ASP A 144 -19.24 5.31 4.68
CA ASP A 144 -20.25 6.04 3.88
C ASP A 144 -19.74 7.41 3.41
N ALA A 145 -18.99 8.12 4.27
CA ALA A 145 -18.38 9.40 3.89
C ALA A 145 -17.29 9.24 2.80
N ILE A 146 -16.53 8.14 2.82
CA ILE A 146 -15.58 7.82 1.76
C ILE A 146 -16.32 7.48 0.47
N MET A 147 -17.40 6.68 0.56
CA MET A 147 -18.21 6.26 -0.59
C MET A 147 -18.87 7.44 -1.33
N GLN A 148 -19.14 8.57 -0.66
CA GLN A 148 -19.60 9.79 -1.34
C GLN A 148 -18.61 10.27 -2.41
N GLY A 149 -17.31 10.18 -2.14
CA GLY A 149 -16.27 10.51 -3.12
C GLY A 149 -16.19 9.49 -4.25
N VAL A 150 -16.35 8.20 -3.95
CA VAL A 150 -16.41 7.13 -4.96
C VAL A 150 -17.56 7.38 -5.94
N GLN A 151 -18.74 7.72 -5.43
CA GLN A 151 -19.95 7.97 -6.23
C GLN A 151 -19.81 9.19 -7.15
N ALA A 152 -18.90 10.13 -6.86
CA ALA A 152 -18.61 11.25 -7.74
C ALA A 152 -17.88 10.83 -9.03
N VAL A 153 -17.31 9.62 -9.08
CA VAL A 153 -16.59 9.09 -10.25
C VAL A 153 -17.51 8.18 -11.07
N PRO A 154 -17.82 8.50 -12.33
CA PRO A 154 -18.72 7.70 -13.15
C PRO A 154 -18.30 6.23 -13.27
N GLY A 155 -19.22 5.30 -12.99
CA GLY A 155 -19.02 3.86 -13.10
C GLY A 155 -18.10 3.25 -12.01
N ALA A 156 -17.68 4.02 -11.01
CA ALA A 156 -16.82 3.52 -9.95
C ALA A 156 -17.56 2.58 -8.98
N ASP A 157 -18.87 2.73 -8.82
CA ASP A 157 -19.74 1.87 -8.03
C ASP A 157 -19.68 0.40 -8.45
N GLN A 158 -19.52 0.12 -9.75
CA GLN A 158 -19.42 -1.24 -10.30
C GLN A 158 -18.12 -1.96 -9.95
N ARG A 159 -17.09 -1.23 -9.53
CA ARG A 159 -15.75 -1.73 -9.21
C ARG A 159 -15.28 -1.34 -7.81
N THR A 160 -16.23 -0.91 -6.97
CA THR A 160 -15.96 -0.57 -5.58
C THR A 160 -16.86 -1.36 -4.64
N MET A 161 -16.27 -1.93 -3.60
CA MET A 161 -16.99 -2.57 -2.50
C MET A 161 -16.79 -1.77 -1.21
N ALA A 162 -17.83 -1.70 -0.38
CA ALA A 162 -17.77 -1.20 0.99
C ALA A 162 -17.82 -2.39 1.94
N VAL A 163 -16.76 -2.60 2.73
CA VAL A 163 -16.64 -3.72 3.67
C VAL A 163 -16.07 -3.18 4.98
N VAL A 164 -16.90 -2.96 5.98
CA VAL A 164 -16.50 -2.30 7.24
C VAL A 164 -15.38 -3.07 7.96
N ASP A 165 -15.47 -4.38 8.04
CA ASP A 165 -14.45 -5.21 8.66
C ASP A 165 -13.19 -5.25 7.77
N ARG A 166 -12.06 -4.74 8.31
CA ARG A 166 -10.81 -4.62 7.56
C ARG A 166 -10.20 -5.98 7.22
N ARG A 167 -10.31 -6.97 8.11
CA ARG A 167 -9.84 -8.33 7.84
C ARG A 167 -10.59 -8.92 6.67
N GLU A 168 -11.91 -8.86 6.73
CA GLU A 168 -12.77 -9.31 5.65
C GLU A 168 -12.49 -8.57 4.33
N ALA A 169 -12.25 -7.26 4.37
CA ALA A 169 -11.90 -6.47 3.19
C ALA A 169 -10.62 -6.98 2.50
N ILE A 170 -9.56 -7.25 3.29
CA ILE A 170 -8.29 -7.78 2.78
C ILE A 170 -8.51 -9.19 2.21
N HIS A 171 -9.23 -10.06 2.91
CA HIS A 171 -9.56 -11.40 2.42
C HIS A 171 -10.31 -11.34 1.09
N ARG A 172 -11.34 -10.51 0.98
CA ARG A 172 -12.10 -10.34 -0.29
C ARG A 172 -11.21 -9.89 -1.43
N ALA A 173 -10.30 -8.95 -1.20
CA ALA A 173 -9.35 -8.52 -2.22
C ALA A 173 -8.49 -9.70 -2.70
N VAL A 174 -7.90 -10.48 -1.77
CA VAL A 174 -7.02 -11.61 -2.08
C VAL A 174 -7.76 -12.72 -2.85
N PHE A 175 -8.98 -13.04 -2.42
CA PHE A 175 -9.75 -14.11 -3.06
C PHE A 175 -10.28 -13.75 -4.45
N ALA A 176 -10.53 -12.45 -4.71
CA ALA A 176 -11.05 -11.95 -5.98
C ALA A 176 -9.94 -11.56 -6.97
N ALA A 177 -8.75 -11.27 -6.51
CA ALA A 177 -7.63 -10.87 -7.35
C ALA A 177 -6.98 -12.06 -8.06
N ASP A 178 -6.48 -11.83 -9.27
CA ASP A 178 -5.66 -12.77 -10.02
C ASP A 178 -4.19 -12.72 -9.60
N ALA A 179 -3.41 -13.77 -9.90
CA ALA A 179 -1.98 -13.85 -9.55
C ALA A 179 -1.13 -12.72 -10.17
N LYS A 180 -1.60 -12.09 -11.24
CA LYS A 180 -0.93 -10.95 -11.89
C LYS A 180 -1.28 -9.61 -11.26
N ASP A 181 -2.37 -9.56 -10.48
CA ASP A 181 -2.86 -8.33 -9.86
C ASP A 181 -1.91 -7.85 -8.75
N ILE A 182 -2.04 -6.58 -8.40
CA ILE A 182 -1.41 -5.98 -7.22
C ILE A 182 -2.52 -5.54 -6.27
N ILE A 183 -2.35 -5.82 -4.98
CA ILE A 183 -3.24 -5.36 -3.91
C ILE A 183 -2.48 -4.39 -3.04
N LEU A 184 -2.86 -3.10 -3.08
CA LEU A 184 -2.42 -2.08 -2.14
C LEU A 184 -3.35 -2.09 -0.91
N VAL A 185 -2.78 -2.32 0.27
CA VAL A 185 -3.46 -2.13 1.55
C VAL A 185 -2.87 -0.88 2.20
N ALA A 186 -3.65 0.22 2.20
CA ALA A 186 -3.18 1.53 2.62
C ALA A 186 -3.84 2.01 3.91
N GLY A 187 -3.12 2.90 4.62
CA GLY A 187 -3.58 3.61 5.81
C GLY A 187 -2.78 3.29 7.06
N LYS A 188 -2.72 2.03 7.47
CA LYS A 188 -2.11 1.60 8.73
C LYS A 188 -0.59 1.37 8.66
N GLY A 189 -0.11 0.88 7.52
CA GLY A 189 1.31 0.63 7.33
C GLY A 189 1.92 -0.25 8.41
N HIS A 190 2.76 0.32 9.27
CA HIS A 190 3.47 -0.37 10.36
C HIS A 190 2.67 -0.44 11.68
N GLU A 191 1.46 0.09 11.72
CA GLU A 191 0.63 0.00 12.93
C GLU A 191 0.31 -1.47 13.24
N CYS A 192 0.37 -1.83 14.52
CA CYS A 192 0.11 -3.19 15.01
C CYS A 192 -1.21 -3.32 15.76
N GLU A 193 -2.02 -2.25 15.78
CA GLU A 193 -3.30 -2.21 16.46
C GLU A 193 -4.38 -1.55 15.60
N GLN A 194 -5.62 -1.97 15.77
CA GLN A 194 -6.80 -1.27 15.31
C GLN A 194 -7.53 -0.71 16.52
N ILE A 195 -7.74 0.61 16.56
CA ILE A 195 -8.40 1.28 17.68
C ILE A 195 -9.90 1.35 17.40
N LEU A 196 -10.64 0.51 18.11
CA LEU A 196 -12.10 0.46 18.10
C LEU A 196 -12.68 1.26 19.30
N ASN A 197 -14.00 1.31 19.43
CA ASN A 197 -14.66 2.05 20.49
C ASN A 197 -14.40 1.45 21.91
N ASP A 198 -14.09 0.17 21.99
CA ASP A 198 -13.74 -0.56 23.20
C ASP A 198 -12.22 -0.61 23.48
N GLY A 199 -11.41 0.03 22.62
CA GLY A 199 -9.98 0.16 22.79
C GLY A 199 -9.14 -0.41 21.66
N PRO A 200 -7.81 -0.57 21.88
CA PRO A 200 -6.91 -1.13 20.89
C PRO A 200 -7.01 -2.65 20.80
N HIS A 201 -7.08 -3.17 19.59
CA HIS A 201 -7.06 -4.60 19.28
C HIS A 201 -5.86 -4.90 18.39
N HIS A 202 -5.17 -6.01 18.59
CA HIS A 202 -4.07 -6.43 17.72
C HIS A 202 -4.55 -6.57 16.28
N PHE A 203 -3.89 -5.85 15.36
CA PHE A 203 -4.20 -5.89 13.94
C PHE A 203 -3.01 -5.40 13.13
N VAL A 204 -2.46 -6.27 12.30
CA VAL A 204 -1.35 -5.97 11.39
C VAL A 204 -1.75 -6.32 9.97
N ASP A 205 -1.82 -5.32 9.08
CA ASP A 205 -2.22 -5.52 7.68
C ASP A 205 -1.42 -6.65 6.99
N GLY A 206 -0.10 -6.69 7.23
CA GLY A 206 0.78 -7.69 6.64
C GLY A 206 0.55 -9.11 7.17
N GLU A 207 0.12 -9.27 8.41
CA GLU A 207 -0.24 -10.59 8.96
C GLU A 207 -1.53 -11.09 8.31
N VAL A 208 -2.56 -10.24 8.26
CA VAL A 208 -3.84 -10.55 7.62
C VAL A 208 -3.67 -10.89 6.14
N LEU A 209 -2.79 -10.17 5.45
CA LEU A 209 -2.51 -10.43 4.04
C LEU A 209 -1.86 -11.81 3.83
N ARG A 210 -0.87 -12.18 4.66
CA ARG A 210 -0.25 -13.52 4.62
C ARG A 210 -1.25 -14.63 4.95
N GLU A 211 -2.10 -14.41 5.95
CA GLU A 211 -3.17 -15.33 6.32
C GLU A 211 -4.12 -15.56 5.14
N ALA A 212 -4.61 -14.49 4.52
CA ALA A 212 -5.47 -14.55 3.35
C ALA A 212 -4.81 -15.27 2.15
N PHE A 213 -3.51 -15.05 1.91
CA PHE A 213 -2.77 -15.78 0.87
C PHE A 213 -2.73 -17.29 1.14
N ASN A 214 -2.45 -17.69 2.39
CA ASN A 214 -2.40 -19.09 2.76
C ASN A 214 -3.74 -19.78 2.61
N GLU A 215 -4.81 -19.14 3.05
CA GLU A 215 -6.18 -19.66 2.92
C GLU A 215 -6.62 -19.76 1.45
N CYS A 216 -6.38 -18.70 0.66
CA CYS A 216 -6.72 -18.68 -0.75
C CYS A 216 -5.99 -19.79 -1.52
N ARG A 217 -4.68 -19.99 -1.23
CA ARG A 217 -3.88 -21.07 -1.81
C ARG A 217 -4.47 -22.45 -1.46
N ALA A 218 -4.83 -22.67 -0.20
CA ALA A 218 -5.43 -23.93 0.24
C ALA A 218 -6.77 -24.22 -0.47
N VAL A 219 -7.57 -23.20 -0.76
CA VAL A 219 -8.81 -23.33 -1.51
C VAL A 219 -8.54 -23.61 -2.99
N ARG A 220 -7.58 -22.89 -3.61
CA ARG A 220 -7.24 -23.06 -5.04
C ARG A 220 -6.58 -24.42 -5.33
N SER A 221 -5.83 -24.99 -4.39
CA SER A 221 -5.20 -26.30 -4.55
C SER A 221 -6.17 -27.50 -4.43
N ARG A 222 -7.41 -27.25 -3.98
CA ARG A 222 -8.45 -28.29 -3.87
C ARG A 222 -9.37 -28.37 -5.10
N LYS A 223 -9.21 -27.43 -6.03
CA LYS A 223 -9.94 -27.37 -7.31
C LYS A 223 -9.09 -27.91 -8.45
#